data_c6a204dc45b4f1eb8b181387f46b497c
#
_entry.id   c6a204dc45b4f1eb8b181387f46b497c
#
_cell.length_a   1.000
_cell.length_b   1.000
_cell.length_c   1.000
_cell.angle_alpha   90.00
_cell.angle_beta   90.00
_cell.angle_gamma   90.00
#
_symmetry.space_group_name_H-M   'P 1'
#
loop_
_entity.id
_entity.type
_entity.pdbx_description
1 polymer ?
#
loop_
_entity_poly.entity_id
_entity_poly.type
_entity_poly.pdbx_seq_one_letter_code
_entity_poly.pdbx_strand_id
1 'polypeptide(L)'
;MRLGNGDGTFRQPSATAASWATQSFSFAAAGDFNGDGIPDVAQTSAYHDGVLAIWFGIGDGTFRPGPILETEDYYGKKPLVIGDFNRDGKLDVAISLGDLPFNVGVPTGVEIFAGNGDGTFRPGVVVPTLAAGGIVAGDFNGDGKLDPASGPAILLGNGDGRFQAPAYFPDGHPQASAALAVDLNGDGRPDLVLIPNANVRSTDPSAVSILANNSPGSSNSVFAVQVASGAATIAPDSLASIYDSRLASQTAAASGMWPTELGGIRLHVRDSALTDRLAQLVYVSPSQINFLVPSGTATGWATLTVDNGTNFEHGTRATMVTALSPGFFTVDGKPARVAAATAIRVLPDGTRQDVPVFACSGADACTAMPLDLDSGLVYLTLYGTGLRTARGTKCYVDSNLYRSDLEVTYSGPQSTIAGLDQVNIFLRTPLASGIRSVICYFSDGHNSIASNAVQIRIK
;
A
#
# COMPACT_ATOMS: atom_id res chain seq x y z
N MET A 1 -29.24 1.26 22.10
CA MET A 1 -29.09 2.72 21.92
C MET A 1 -29.69 3.46 23.10
N ARG A 2 -29.21 4.64 23.45
CA ARG A 2 -29.84 5.53 24.47
C ARG A 2 -30.16 6.85 23.80
N LEU A 3 -31.42 7.27 23.87
CA LEU A 3 -31.86 8.56 23.35
C LEU A 3 -31.66 9.64 24.41
N GLY A 4 -31.11 10.78 24.01
CA GLY A 4 -30.95 11.94 24.87
C GLY A 4 -32.31 12.59 25.23
N ASN A 5 -32.45 13.09 26.44
CA ASN A 5 -33.63 13.84 26.88
C ASN A 5 -33.51 15.35 26.62
N GLY A 6 -32.35 15.83 26.13
CA GLY A 6 -32.07 17.24 25.88
C GLY A 6 -31.57 18.02 27.12
N ASP A 7 -31.53 17.40 28.28
CA ASP A 7 -31.07 17.96 29.55
C ASP A 7 -29.73 17.37 30.04
N GLY A 8 -29.01 16.65 29.16
CA GLY A 8 -27.76 15.95 29.49
C GLY A 8 -28.01 14.53 30.03
N THR A 9 -29.24 14.09 30.18
CA THR A 9 -29.60 12.72 30.58
C THR A 9 -30.05 11.87 29.39
N PHE A 10 -30.09 10.56 29.58
CA PHE A 10 -30.46 9.60 28.54
C PHE A 10 -31.58 8.67 29.00
N ARG A 11 -32.45 8.29 28.08
CA ARG A 11 -33.48 7.27 28.30
C ARG A 11 -32.84 5.90 28.55
N GLN A 12 -33.61 4.98 29.13
CA GLN A 12 -33.20 3.59 29.25
C GLN A 12 -32.87 3.03 27.87
N PRO A 13 -31.80 2.21 27.73
CA PRO A 13 -31.40 1.68 26.43
C PRO A 13 -32.52 0.80 25.84
N SER A 14 -32.87 1.06 24.59
CA SER A 14 -33.62 0.12 23.75
C SER A 14 -32.61 -0.80 23.04
N ALA A 15 -32.85 -2.11 23.09
CA ALA A 15 -32.06 -3.08 22.30
C ALA A 15 -32.85 -3.39 21.02
N THR A 16 -32.23 -3.16 19.87
CA THR A 16 -32.69 -3.72 18.60
C THR A 16 -32.16 -5.15 18.52
N ALA A 17 -33.04 -6.13 18.57
CA ALA A 17 -32.64 -7.53 18.40
C ALA A 17 -32.31 -7.77 16.93
N ALA A 18 -31.05 -8.03 16.64
CA ALA A 18 -30.62 -8.50 15.31
C ALA A 18 -30.57 -10.02 15.30
N SER A 19 -31.03 -10.64 14.23
CA SER A 19 -31.02 -12.09 14.04
C SER A 19 -29.58 -12.68 13.99
N TRP A 20 -28.56 -11.84 13.93
CA TRP A 20 -27.12 -12.14 13.90
C TRP A 20 -26.38 -11.56 15.11
N ALA A 21 -27.08 -11.45 16.25
CA ALA A 21 -26.58 -10.90 17.53
C ALA A 21 -25.41 -11.68 18.16
N THR A 22 -24.82 -12.65 17.46
CA THR A 22 -23.60 -13.35 17.90
C THR A 22 -22.32 -12.64 17.45
N GLN A 23 -22.41 -11.61 16.59
CA GLN A 23 -21.24 -10.86 16.13
C GLN A 23 -20.97 -9.67 17.05
N SER A 24 -19.70 -9.51 17.43
CA SER A 24 -19.23 -8.33 18.14
C SER A 24 -18.86 -7.27 17.12
N PHE A 25 -19.46 -6.08 17.22
CA PHE A 25 -19.11 -4.92 16.41
C PHE A 25 -18.13 -4.02 17.18
N SER A 26 -17.18 -3.41 16.47
CA SER A 26 -16.12 -2.60 17.07
C SER A 26 -16.26 -1.12 16.82
N PHE A 27 -16.63 -0.73 15.61
CA PHE A 27 -16.72 0.67 15.22
C PHE A 27 -18.04 0.94 14.53
N ALA A 28 -18.54 2.18 14.67
CA ALA A 28 -19.77 2.62 14.07
C ALA A 28 -19.70 4.09 13.68
N ALA A 29 -20.37 4.44 12.58
CA ALA A 29 -20.66 5.82 12.20
C ALA A 29 -22.14 5.96 11.82
N ALA A 30 -22.70 7.15 12.03
CA ALA A 30 -24.09 7.44 11.74
C ALA A 30 -24.22 8.47 10.60
N GLY A 31 -25.10 8.18 9.63
CA GLY A 31 -25.40 9.06 8.51
C GLY A 31 -26.61 8.56 7.74
N ASP A 32 -27.20 9.37 6.91
CA ASP A 32 -28.33 8.99 6.05
C ASP A 32 -27.79 8.34 4.77
N PHE A 33 -27.79 7.00 4.72
CA PHE A 33 -27.28 6.24 3.58
C PHE A 33 -28.32 5.95 2.50
N ASN A 34 -29.61 6.09 2.85
CA ASN A 34 -30.72 5.76 1.96
C ASN A 34 -31.49 6.98 1.45
N GLY A 35 -31.14 8.19 1.91
CA GLY A 35 -31.73 9.46 1.47
C GLY A 35 -33.14 9.73 2.04
N ASP A 36 -33.53 9.06 3.15
CA ASP A 36 -34.84 9.24 3.77
C ASP A 36 -34.89 10.34 4.83
N GLY A 37 -33.74 10.96 5.12
CA GLY A 37 -33.58 12.00 6.13
C GLY A 37 -33.47 11.48 7.58
N ILE A 38 -33.46 10.18 7.79
CA ILE A 38 -33.32 9.54 9.09
C ILE A 38 -31.89 8.99 9.23
N PRO A 39 -31.17 9.26 10.33
CA PRO A 39 -29.83 8.71 10.49
C PRO A 39 -29.84 7.17 10.56
N ASP A 40 -29.04 6.57 9.68
CA ASP A 40 -28.68 5.16 9.63
C ASP A 40 -27.37 4.92 10.38
N VAL A 41 -26.97 3.66 10.56
CA VAL A 41 -25.70 3.28 11.20
C VAL A 41 -24.93 2.31 10.31
N ALA A 42 -23.68 2.63 10.03
CA ALA A 42 -22.69 1.71 9.48
C ALA A 42 -21.84 1.13 10.62
N GLN A 43 -21.64 -0.19 10.65
CA GLN A 43 -20.85 -0.88 11.68
C GLN A 43 -19.91 -1.92 11.07
N THR A 44 -18.69 -2.01 11.61
CA THR A 44 -17.73 -3.07 11.24
C THR A 44 -17.67 -4.16 12.31
N SER A 45 -17.50 -5.43 11.89
CA SER A 45 -17.35 -6.56 12.80
C SER A 45 -16.01 -6.53 13.54
N ALA A 46 -15.99 -7.11 14.76
CA ALA A 46 -14.80 -7.13 15.62
C ALA A 46 -13.88 -8.33 15.37
N TYR A 47 -14.41 -9.44 14.89
CA TYR A 47 -13.70 -10.72 14.77
C TYR A 47 -14.26 -11.57 13.62
N HIS A 48 -13.36 -12.21 12.85
CA HIS A 48 -13.55 -13.34 11.94
C HIS A 48 -14.52 -13.25 10.77
N ASP A 49 -15.32 -12.18 10.63
CA ASP A 49 -16.39 -12.18 9.62
C ASP A 49 -16.20 -11.17 8.50
N GLY A 50 -15.18 -10.28 8.59
CA GLY A 50 -14.84 -9.33 7.52
C GLY A 50 -16.03 -8.55 6.96
N VAL A 51 -16.92 -7.99 7.81
CA VAL A 51 -18.15 -7.37 7.30
C VAL A 51 -18.33 -5.92 7.74
N LEU A 52 -18.89 -5.14 6.82
CA LEU A 52 -19.54 -3.86 7.06
C LEU A 52 -21.05 -4.07 7.03
N ALA A 53 -21.73 -3.80 8.13
CA ALA A 53 -23.18 -3.92 8.26
C ALA A 53 -23.83 -2.54 8.29
N ILE A 54 -24.90 -2.36 7.53
CA ILE A 54 -25.74 -1.16 7.53
C ILE A 54 -27.04 -1.43 8.27
N TRP A 55 -27.47 -0.47 9.06
CA TRP A 55 -28.71 -0.47 9.81
C TRP A 55 -29.50 0.78 9.48
N PHE A 56 -30.69 0.62 8.92
CA PHE A 56 -31.53 1.76 8.58
C PHE A 56 -32.34 2.23 9.78
N GLY A 57 -32.26 3.52 10.06
CA GLY A 57 -33.07 4.17 11.07
C GLY A 57 -34.56 4.14 10.74
N ILE A 58 -35.43 4.05 11.78
CA ILE A 58 -36.88 4.08 11.60
C ILE A 58 -37.46 5.42 12.12
N GLY A 59 -36.62 6.26 12.74
CA GLY A 59 -36.99 7.58 13.26
C GLY A 59 -37.51 7.57 14.70
N ASP A 60 -37.77 6.41 15.26
CA ASP A 60 -38.22 6.25 16.67
C ASP A 60 -37.05 5.83 17.61
N GLY A 61 -35.85 5.78 17.10
CA GLY A 61 -34.63 5.31 17.81
C GLY A 61 -34.41 3.82 17.68
N THR A 62 -35.19 3.12 16.84
CA THR A 62 -34.95 1.74 16.46
C THR A 62 -34.39 1.65 15.03
N PHE A 63 -33.87 0.47 14.68
CA PHE A 63 -33.25 0.22 13.39
C PHE A 63 -33.76 -1.08 12.77
N ARG A 64 -33.82 -1.14 11.45
CA ARG A 64 -34.02 -2.36 10.68
C ARG A 64 -32.72 -2.77 9.99
N PRO A 65 -32.50 -4.09 9.76
CA PRO A 65 -31.32 -4.54 9.01
C PRO A 65 -31.30 -3.97 7.59
N GLY A 66 -30.13 -3.52 7.16
CA GLY A 66 -29.77 -3.18 5.79
C GLY A 66 -28.81 -4.21 5.20
N PRO A 67 -28.06 -3.85 4.14
CA PRO A 67 -27.09 -4.75 3.51
C PRO A 67 -25.91 -5.07 4.44
N ILE A 68 -25.32 -6.25 4.19
CA ILE A 68 -24.03 -6.66 4.71
C ILE A 68 -23.07 -6.72 3.53
N LEU A 69 -21.94 -6.05 3.66
CA LEU A 69 -20.90 -6.00 2.66
C LEU A 69 -19.66 -6.75 3.20
N GLU A 70 -19.09 -7.62 2.38
CA GLU A 70 -17.82 -8.28 2.69
C GLU A 70 -16.67 -7.29 2.51
N THR A 71 -15.70 -7.33 3.42
CA THR A 71 -14.47 -6.52 3.35
C THR A 71 -13.28 -7.41 3.03
N GLU A 72 -12.25 -6.85 2.38
CA GLU A 72 -11.03 -7.58 2.01
C GLU A 72 -10.20 -8.08 3.22
N ASP A 73 -10.44 -7.56 4.42
CA ASP A 73 -9.80 -8.01 5.65
C ASP A 73 -10.75 -8.88 6.47
N TYR A 74 -10.39 -10.14 6.64
CA TYR A 74 -11.15 -11.11 7.44
C TYR A 74 -10.91 -11.01 8.95
N TYR A 75 -9.80 -10.37 9.36
CA TYR A 75 -9.36 -10.34 10.76
C TYR A 75 -9.07 -8.90 11.21
N GLY A 76 -9.39 -8.60 12.46
CA GLY A 76 -8.98 -7.37 13.09
C GLY A 76 -10.08 -6.33 13.28
N LYS A 77 -9.72 -5.28 14.00
CA LYS A 77 -10.57 -4.11 14.22
C LYS A 77 -10.52 -3.24 12.98
N LYS A 78 -11.68 -2.80 12.51
CA LYS A 78 -11.82 -2.01 11.28
C LYS A 78 -12.43 -0.64 11.62
N PRO A 79 -11.62 0.34 12.05
CA PRO A 79 -12.10 1.71 12.19
C PRO A 79 -12.67 2.19 10.86
N LEU A 80 -13.78 2.92 10.92
CA LEU A 80 -14.45 3.45 9.74
C LEU A 80 -14.73 4.95 9.87
N VAL A 81 -14.84 5.61 8.73
CA VAL A 81 -15.30 6.99 8.60
C VAL A 81 -16.26 7.07 7.42
N ILE A 82 -17.19 8.01 7.48
CA ILE A 82 -18.14 8.29 6.41
C ILE A 82 -17.88 9.66 5.79
N GLY A 83 -18.20 9.80 4.50
CA GLY A 83 -18.09 11.07 3.80
C GLY A 83 -18.45 10.91 2.33
N ASP A 84 -18.65 11.99 1.64
CA ASP A 84 -18.85 12.02 0.17
C ASP A 84 -17.48 12.15 -0.51
N PHE A 85 -16.79 11.02 -0.73
CA PHE A 85 -15.44 10.99 -1.31
C PHE A 85 -15.44 11.15 -2.84
N ASN A 86 -16.59 10.98 -3.48
CA ASN A 86 -16.72 11.06 -4.93
C ASN A 86 -17.49 12.31 -5.39
N ARG A 87 -18.01 13.13 -4.46
CA ARG A 87 -18.77 14.38 -4.69
C ARG A 87 -20.07 14.16 -5.47
N ASP A 88 -20.73 13.02 -5.26
CA ASP A 88 -22.03 12.75 -5.86
C ASP A 88 -23.22 13.11 -4.94
N GLY A 89 -22.94 13.68 -3.77
CA GLY A 89 -23.92 14.10 -2.79
C GLY A 89 -24.44 12.96 -1.90
N LYS A 90 -23.83 11.78 -1.95
CA LYS A 90 -24.22 10.60 -1.19
C LYS A 90 -23.08 10.20 -0.23
N LEU A 91 -23.46 9.52 0.85
CA LEU A 91 -22.47 9.08 1.82
C LEU A 91 -21.79 7.78 1.38
N ASP A 92 -20.48 7.81 1.34
CA ASP A 92 -19.59 6.67 1.17
C ASP A 92 -19.05 6.22 2.53
N VAL A 93 -18.49 5.01 2.61
CA VAL A 93 -17.82 4.48 3.81
C VAL A 93 -16.36 4.15 3.47
N ALA A 94 -15.43 4.65 4.27
CA ALA A 94 -14.02 4.28 4.21
C ALA A 94 -13.64 3.50 5.47
N ILE A 95 -12.93 2.37 5.29
CA ILE A 95 -12.55 1.43 6.35
C ILE A 95 -11.03 1.28 6.33
N SER A 96 -10.38 1.36 7.50
CA SER A 96 -8.95 1.04 7.63
C SER A 96 -8.76 -0.47 7.74
N LEU A 97 -7.93 -1.07 6.87
CA LEU A 97 -7.60 -2.49 6.83
C LEU A 97 -6.20 -2.75 7.41
N GLY A 98 -6.02 -3.89 8.09
CA GLY A 98 -4.68 -4.38 8.45
C GLY A 98 -4.16 -4.00 9.84
N ASP A 99 -4.97 -4.11 10.89
CA ASP A 99 -4.61 -3.77 12.30
C ASP A 99 -3.72 -4.82 13.02
N LEU A 100 -3.35 -5.93 12.39
CA LEU A 100 -2.62 -7.00 13.07
C LEU A 100 -1.27 -7.32 12.42
N PRO A 101 -0.17 -7.35 13.20
CA PRO A 101 1.17 -7.67 12.71
C PRO A 101 1.35 -9.12 12.24
N PHE A 102 0.31 -9.96 12.32
CA PHE A 102 0.35 -11.39 12.02
C PHE A 102 -0.48 -11.78 10.77
N ASN A 103 -1.19 -10.86 10.13
CA ASN A 103 -1.98 -11.16 8.94
C ASN A 103 -1.11 -11.07 7.69
N VAL A 104 -0.32 -12.12 7.45
CA VAL A 104 0.45 -12.27 6.22
C VAL A 104 -0.52 -12.53 5.07
N GLY A 105 -0.60 -11.57 4.13
CA GLY A 105 -1.41 -11.71 2.91
C GLY A 105 -2.73 -10.93 2.89
N VAL A 106 -3.05 -10.18 3.96
CA VAL A 106 -4.16 -9.22 3.94
C VAL A 106 -3.63 -7.86 3.49
N PRO A 107 -4.29 -7.20 2.52
CA PRO A 107 -3.86 -5.86 2.10
C PRO A 107 -3.99 -4.88 3.27
N THR A 108 -2.90 -4.20 3.61
CA THR A 108 -2.95 -3.01 4.47
C THR A 108 -3.41 -1.84 3.60
N GLY A 109 -4.44 -1.12 4.04
CA GLY A 109 -4.96 -0.04 3.20
C GLY A 109 -6.19 0.63 3.76
N VAL A 110 -6.82 1.42 2.90
CA VAL A 110 -8.16 1.95 3.11
C VAL A 110 -9.08 1.37 2.05
N GLU A 111 -10.12 0.67 2.46
CA GLU A 111 -11.16 0.16 1.58
C GLU A 111 -12.35 1.14 1.57
N ILE A 112 -12.82 1.49 0.38
CA ILE A 112 -13.83 2.50 0.19
C ILE A 112 -15.03 1.91 -0.54
N PHE A 113 -16.19 2.03 0.07
CA PHE A 113 -17.48 1.61 -0.47
C PHE A 113 -18.26 2.85 -0.87
N ALA A 114 -18.42 3.09 -2.18
CA ALA A 114 -19.21 4.21 -2.69
C ALA A 114 -20.71 3.92 -2.55
N GLY A 115 -21.41 4.82 -1.87
CA GLY A 115 -22.85 4.72 -1.65
C GLY A 115 -23.67 5.07 -2.90
N ASN A 116 -24.76 4.35 -3.13
CA ASN A 116 -25.69 4.67 -4.22
C ASN A 116 -26.81 5.65 -3.79
N GLY A 117 -26.88 6.00 -2.47
CA GLY A 117 -27.87 6.90 -1.88
C GLY A 117 -29.26 6.27 -1.68
N ASP A 118 -29.37 4.97 -1.90
CA ASP A 118 -30.59 4.17 -1.64
C ASP A 118 -30.35 3.11 -0.55
N GLY A 119 -29.21 3.24 0.17
CA GLY A 119 -28.76 2.31 1.19
C GLY A 119 -27.95 1.14 0.65
N THR A 120 -27.74 1.06 -0.67
CA THR A 120 -26.84 0.10 -1.29
C THR A 120 -25.48 0.73 -1.60
N PHE A 121 -24.47 -0.10 -1.81
CA PHE A 121 -23.08 0.34 -2.06
C PHE A 121 -22.49 -0.40 -3.26
N ARG A 122 -21.53 0.22 -3.91
CA ARG A 122 -20.68 -0.43 -4.91
C ARG A 122 -19.67 -1.36 -4.20
N PRO A 123 -19.12 -2.37 -4.90
CA PRO A 123 -18.03 -3.18 -4.35
C PRO A 123 -16.88 -2.32 -3.83
N GLY A 124 -16.30 -2.71 -2.71
CA GLY A 124 -15.18 -2.00 -2.09
C GLY A 124 -13.96 -1.91 -3.01
N VAL A 125 -13.26 -0.78 -2.94
CA VAL A 125 -12.00 -0.54 -3.65
C VAL A 125 -10.92 -0.28 -2.61
N VAL A 126 -9.89 -1.12 -2.59
CA VAL A 126 -8.76 -0.97 -1.66
C VAL A 126 -7.71 -0.03 -2.25
N VAL A 127 -7.38 1.02 -1.51
CA VAL A 127 -6.20 1.85 -1.73
C VAL A 127 -5.12 1.39 -0.77
N PRO A 128 -4.04 0.74 -1.25
CA PRO A 128 -3.00 0.20 -0.39
C PRO A 128 -2.28 1.30 0.39
N THR A 129 -2.03 1.07 1.69
CA THR A 129 -1.20 1.92 2.55
C THR A 129 -0.20 1.06 3.33
N LEU A 130 0.84 1.70 3.89
CA LEU A 130 1.85 1.04 4.74
C LEU A 130 1.42 0.89 6.19
N ALA A 131 0.42 1.62 6.60
CA ALA A 131 -0.03 1.70 7.97
C ALA A 131 -1.54 1.59 8.00
N ALA A 132 -2.04 0.95 9.03
CA ALA A 132 -3.45 0.86 9.36
C ALA A 132 -3.66 1.38 10.78
N GLY A 133 -4.87 1.82 11.09
CA GLY A 133 -5.14 2.32 12.43
C GLY A 133 -6.42 3.15 12.46
N GLY A 134 -6.50 4.07 13.41
CA GLY A 134 -7.59 5.05 13.46
C GLY A 134 -7.71 5.78 12.13
N ILE A 135 -8.93 5.91 11.62
CA ILE A 135 -9.24 6.59 10.36
C ILE A 135 -10.11 7.82 10.60
N VAL A 136 -9.84 8.88 9.87
CA VAL A 136 -10.61 10.12 9.84
C VAL A 136 -10.71 10.64 8.41
N ALA A 137 -11.60 11.59 8.16
CA ALA A 137 -11.68 12.32 6.90
C ALA A 137 -11.63 13.83 7.15
N GLY A 138 -10.97 14.53 6.23
CA GLY A 138 -10.88 15.99 6.22
C GLY A 138 -10.40 16.47 4.85
N ASP A 139 -10.50 17.77 4.59
CA ASP A 139 -9.86 18.40 3.44
C ASP A 139 -8.46 18.86 3.87
N PHE A 140 -7.49 17.94 3.82
CA PHE A 140 -6.13 18.20 4.32
C PHE A 140 -5.30 19.10 3.39
N ASN A 141 -5.66 19.19 2.10
CA ASN A 141 -4.94 20.00 1.13
C ASN A 141 -5.64 21.33 0.76
N GLY A 142 -6.88 21.55 1.25
CA GLY A 142 -7.65 22.77 1.02
C GLY A 142 -8.23 22.87 -0.40
N ASP A 143 -8.46 21.71 -1.08
CA ASP A 143 -9.01 21.69 -2.45
C ASP A 143 -10.54 21.45 -2.49
N GLY A 144 -11.19 21.39 -1.34
CA GLY A 144 -12.62 21.19 -1.19
C GLY A 144 -13.09 19.75 -1.40
N LYS A 145 -12.18 18.77 -1.37
CA LYS A 145 -12.50 17.35 -1.47
C LYS A 145 -12.11 16.64 -0.18
N LEU A 146 -12.80 15.56 0.13
CA LEU A 146 -12.48 14.77 1.32
C LEU A 146 -11.30 13.84 1.07
N ASP A 147 -10.37 13.88 2.02
CA ASP A 147 -9.17 13.07 2.09
C ASP A 147 -9.29 12.14 3.30
N PRO A 148 -9.38 10.81 3.15
CA PRO A 148 -9.26 9.90 4.27
C PRO A 148 -7.81 9.84 4.75
N ALA A 149 -7.63 9.87 6.09
CA ALA A 149 -6.35 9.64 6.74
C ALA A 149 -6.43 8.41 7.66
N SER A 150 -5.53 7.45 7.50
CA SER A 150 -5.44 6.23 8.31
C SER A 150 -4.04 6.09 8.91
N GLY A 151 -3.94 6.18 10.25
CA GLY A 151 -2.64 6.33 10.90
C GLY A 151 -1.88 7.52 10.30
N PRO A 152 -0.59 7.39 9.99
CA PRO A 152 0.20 8.48 9.42
C PRO A 152 0.02 8.63 7.89
N ALA A 153 -0.89 7.89 7.26
CA ALA A 153 -1.16 7.95 5.82
C ALA A 153 -2.36 8.86 5.51
N ILE A 154 -2.20 9.83 4.62
CA ILE A 154 -3.28 10.64 4.07
C ILE A 154 -3.45 10.29 2.59
N LEU A 155 -4.68 10.03 2.16
CA LEU A 155 -5.05 9.74 0.78
C LEU A 155 -5.77 10.95 0.19
N LEU A 156 -5.08 11.77 -0.60
CA LEU A 156 -5.69 12.95 -1.20
C LEU A 156 -6.74 12.55 -2.25
N GLY A 157 -7.97 13.02 -2.05
CA GLY A 157 -9.10 12.73 -2.91
C GLY A 157 -9.05 13.48 -4.24
N ASN A 158 -9.36 12.79 -5.35
CA ASN A 158 -9.54 13.46 -6.64
C ASN A 158 -10.97 14.00 -6.82
N GLY A 159 -11.89 13.64 -5.90
CA GLY A 159 -13.31 14.00 -5.95
C GLY A 159 -14.11 13.17 -6.96
N ASP A 160 -13.57 12.07 -7.46
CA ASP A 160 -14.22 11.10 -8.33
C ASP A 160 -14.26 9.67 -7.72
N GLY A 161 -14.01 9.56 -6.40
CA GLY A 161 -13.87 8.29 -5.69
C GLY A 161 -12.52 7.62 -5.88
N ARG A 162 -11.58 8.29 -6.55
CA ARG A 162 -10.18 7.86 -6.66
C ARG A 162 -9.30 8.75 -5.82
N PHE A 163 -8.16 8.23 -5.44
CA PHE A 163 -7.21 8.89 -4.57
C PHE A 163 -5.83 8.93 -5.21
N GLN A 164 -5.06 9.93 -4.82
CA GLN A 164 -3.64 9.98 -5.13
C GLN A 164 -2.91 8.90 -4.32
N ALA A 165 -1.65 8.65 -4.67
CA ALA A 165 -0.82 7.76 -3.86
C ALA A 165 -0.74 8.28 -2.42
N PRO A 166 -0.77 7.41 -1.38
CA PRO A 166 -0.83 7.82 0.01
C PRO A 166 0.35 8.70 0.43
N ALA A 167 0.08 9.83 1.10
CA ALA A 167 1.08 10.65 1.77
C ALA A 167 1.37 10.12 3.17
N TYR A 168 2.65 9.95 3.53
CA TYR A 168 3.05 9.47 4.84
C TYR A 168 3.75 10.57 5.63
N PHE A 169 3.32 10.74 6.87
CA PHE A 169 3.91 11.71 7.79
C PHE A 169 4.58 10.96 8.95
N PRO A 170 5.88 11.19 9.20
CA PRO A 170 6.60 10.51 10.26
C PRO A 170 6.16 11.05 11.62
N ASP A 171 5.34 10.30 12.31
CA ASP A 171 4.87 10.61 13.67
C ASP A 171 5.45 9.69 14.73
N GLY A 172 6.22 8.67 14.31
CA GLY A 172 6.73 7.62 15.21
C GLY A 172 5.70 6.57 15.60
N HIS A 173 4.44 6.69 15.15
CA HIS A 173 3.35 5.79 15.51
C HIS A 173 2.67 5.18 14.27
N PRO A 174 3.28 4.17 13.63
CA PRO A 174 2.75 3.56 12.41
C PRO A 174 1.40 2.85 12.61
N GLN A 175 0.99 2.62 13.87
CA GLN A 175 -0.28 1.98 14.23
C GLN A 175 -0.99 2.84 15.29
N ALA A 176 -1.68 3.88 14.85
CA ALA A 176 -2.52 4.67 15.74
C ALA A 176 -3.80 3.90 16.07
N SER A 177 -4.22 3.87 17.35
CA SER A 177 -5.47 3.24 17.76
C SER A 177 -6.69 4.11 17.46
N ALA A 178 -6.50 5.42 17.38
CA ALA A 178 -7.51 6.40 17.01
C ALA A 178 -6.86 7.61 16.32
N ALA A 179 -7.63 8.32 15.53
CA ALA A 179 -7.22 9.55 14.86
C ALA A 179 -8.33 10.63 15.02
N LEU A 180 -7.92 11.89 14.98
CA LEU A 180 -8.83 13.04 14.92
C LEU A 180 -8.32 14.02 13.87
N ALA A 181 -9.23 14.59 13.09
CA ALA A 181 -8.96 15.70 12.19
C ALA A 181 -9.59 16.95 12.79
N VAL A 182 -8.78 17.92 13.16
CA VAL A 182 -9.22 19.14 13.85
C VAL A 182 -8.24 20.28 13.61
N ASP A 183 -8.74 21.48 13.35
CA ASP A 183 -7.89 22.68 13.23
C ASP A 183 -7.49 23.13 14.64
N LEU A 184 -6.26 22.83 15.03
CA LEU A 184 -5.70 23.14 16.35
C LEU A 184 -5.02 24.50 16.42
N ASN A 185 -4.55 25.02 15.27
CA ASN A 185 -3.79 26.25 15.18
C ASN A 185 -4.61 27.43 14.66
N GLY A 186 -5.87 27.22 14.20
CA GLY A 186 -6.78 28.25 13.72
C GLY A 186 -6.48 28.73 12.30
N ASP A 187 -5.77 27.96 11.48
CA ASP A 187 -5.42 28.32 10.11
C ASP A 187 -6.47 27.91 9.07
N GLY A 188 -7.57 27.31 9.51
CA GLY A 188 -8.67 26.85 8.67
C GLY A 188 -8.46 25.49 8.01
N ARG A 189 -7.41 24.76 8.40
CA ARG A 189 -7.10 23.42 7.89
C ARG A 189 -7.09 22.40 9.01
N PRO A 190 -7.56 21.17 8.76
CA PRO A 190 -7.49 20.14 9.77
C PRO A 190 -6.04 19.69 9.99
N ASP A 191 -5.60 19.73 11.25
CA ASP A 191 -4.42 19.01 11.73
C ASP A 191 -4.79 17.55 12.00
N LEU A 192 -3.80 16.64 12.00
CA LEU A 192 -4.03 15.23 12.30
C LEU A 192 -3.47 14.90 13.68
N VAL A 193 -4.34 14.45 14.58
CA VAL A 193 -3.99 13.96 15.92
C VAL A 193 -4.06 12.44 15.90
N LEU A 194 -2.95 11.78 16.25
CA LEU A 194 -2.85 10.33 16.30
C LEU A 194 -2.65 9.86 17.73
N ILE A 195 -3.47 8.91 18.16
CA ILE A 195 -3.39 8.28 19.49
C ILE A 195 -2.71 6.92 19.32
N PRO A 196 -1.54 6.69 19.95
CA PRO A 196 -0.80 5.45 19.79
C PRO A 196 -1.58 4.25 20.34
N ASN A 197 -1.33 3.08 19.75
CA ASN A 197 -1.84 1.83 20.29
C ASN A 197 -0.96 1.41 21.48
N ALA A 198 -1.54 1.36 22.66
CA ALA A 198 -0.84 0.98 23.91
C ALA A 198 -0.24 -0.45 23.88
N ASN A 199 -0.64 -1.30 22.94
CA ASN A 199 -0.14 -2.67 22.78
C ASN A 199 1.09 -2.76 21.87
N VAL A 200 1.46 -1.67 21.17
CA VAL A 200 2.67 -1.63 20.34
C VAL A 200 3.83 -1.17 21.22
N ARG A 201 4.93 -1.91 21.25
CA ARG A 201 6.18 -1.53 21.93
C ARG A 201 6.78 -0.31 21.21
N SER A 202 6.26 0.85 21.52
CA SER A 202 6.85 2.14 21.18
C SER A 202 7.87 2.53 22.25
N THR A 203 8.88 3.27 21.89
CA THR A 203 9.85 3.84 22.84
C THR A 203 9.23 4.89 23.78
N ASP A 204 8.04 5.41 23.40
CA ASP A 204 7.19 6.27 24.23
C ASP A 204 5.71 5.95 23.99
N PRO A 205 5.12 5.00 24.73
CA PRO A 205 3.74 4.55 24.52
C PRO A 205 2.67 5.56 24.95
N SER A 206 3.03 6.70 25.51
CA SER A 206 2.10 7.68 26.09
C SER A 206 2.00 9.00 25.31
N ALA A 207 2.78 9.19 24.25
CA ALA A 207 2.77 10.42 23.49
C ALA A 207 1.65 10.44 22.44
N VAL A 208 0.77 11.43 22.50
CA VAL A 208 -0.15 11.77 21.40
C VAL A 208 0.65 12.51 20.33
N SER A 209 0.62 12.03 19.10
CA SER A 209 1.24 12.74 17.97
C SER A 209 0.29 13.77 17.39
N ILE A 210 0.77 15.00 17.23
CA ILE A 210 0.07 16.07 16.54
C ILE A 210 0.86 16.42 15.29
N LEU A 211 0.25 16.16 14.13
CA LEU A 211 0.78 16.53 12.83
C LEU A 211 0.11 17.83 12.40
N ALA A 212 0.76 18.97 12.69
CA ALA A 212 0.24 20.26 12.27
C ALA A 212 0.28 20.39 10.74
N ASN A 213 -0.86 20.73 10.16
CA ASN A 213 -1.00 20.90 8.73
C ASN A 213 -0.52 22.29 8.29
N ASN A 214 0.76 22.39 7.99
CA ASN A 214 1.39 23.62 7.51
C ASN A 214 1.40 23.71 5.97
N SER A 215 0.59 22.94 5.28
CA SER A 215 0.59 22.89 3.80
C SER A 215 0.19 24.27 3.24
N PRO A 216 1.02 24.93 2.44
CA PRO A 216 0.55 26.03 1.60
C PRO A 216 -0.41 25.42 0.57
N GLY A 217 -1.62 25.95 0.45
CA GLY A 217 -2.67 25.41 -0.41
C GLY A 217 -2.17 24.87 -1.75
N SER A 218 -2.59 23.68 -2.10
CA SER A 218 -2.21 22.91 -3.30
C SER A 218 -0.72 22.59 -3.43
N SER A 219 -0.21 21.61 -2.70
CA SER A 219 1.02 20.91 -3.09
C SER A 219 0.70 19.44 -3.36
N ASN A 220 0.93 19.01 -4.59
CA ASN A 220 0.91 17.60 -4.94
C ASN A 220 1.91 16.85 -4.05
N SER A 221 1.42 15.87 -3.31
CA SER A 221 2.28 15.03 -2.47
C SER A 221 3.07 14.08 -3.36
N VAL A 222 4.37 14.06 -3.20
CA VAL A 222 5.27 13.16 -3.90
C VAL A 222 5.53 11.94 -3.03
N PHE A 223 5.59 10.78 -3.64
CA PHE A 223 5.89 9.52 -2.95
C PHE A 223 7.11 8.86 -3.54
N ALA A 224 7.95 8.27 -2.68
CA ALA A 224 8.88 7.28 -3.13
C ALA A 224 8.22 5.90 -3.04
N VAL A 225 8.24 5.20 -4.15
CA VAL A 225 7.77 3.81 -4.23
C VAL A 225 8.90 2.92 -4.71
N GLN A 226 8.88 1.67 -4.28
CA GLN A 226 9.76 0.65 -4.83
C GLN A 226 9.39 0.39 -6.30
N VAL A 227 10.37 0.49 -7.20
CA VAL A 227 10.16 0.51 -8.67
C VAL A 227 9.44 -0.74 -9.19
N ALA A 228 9.72 -1.90 -8.63
CA ALA A 228 9.24 -3.17 -9.17
C ALA A 228 7.82 -3.52 -8.71
N SER A 229 7.44 -3.22 -7.46
CA SER A 229 6.14 -3.57 -6.89
C SER A 229 5.18 -2.40 -6.73
N GLY A 230 5.69 -1.16 -6.80
CA GLY A 230 4.92 0.03 -6.43
C GLY A 230 4.66 0.14 -4.92
N ALA A 231 5.31 -0.69 -4.10
CA ALA A 231 5.20 -0.60 -2.65
C ALA A 231 5.71 0.75 -2.15
N ALA A 232 5.00 1.34 -1.19
CA ALA A 232 5.36 2.63 -0.61
C ALA A 232 6.53 2.53 0.41
N THR A 233 7.17 1.36 0.56
CA THR A 233 8.43 1.17 1.29
C THR A 233 9.59 1.07 0.32
N ILE A 234 10.78 1.51 0.79
CA ILE A 234 12.05 1.31 0.08
C ILE A 234 13.02 0.56 1.00
N ALA A 235 14.05 -0.06 0.41
CA ALA A 235 15.10 -0.73 1.18
C ALA A 235 16.49 -0.19 0.78
N PRO A 236 17.49 -0.21 1.66
CA PRO A 236 18.85 0.17 1.28
C PRO A 236 19.32 -0.63 0.07
N ASP A 237 20.06 -0.01 -0.82
CA ASP A 237 20.54 -0.60 -2.06
C ASP A 237 19.44 -1.11 -3.02
N SER A 238 18.18 -0.69 -2.86
CA SER A 238 17.09 -0.99 -3.78
C SER A 238 16.86 0.14 -4.78
N LEU A 239 16.18 -0.18 -5.88
CA LEU A 239 15.72 0.81 -6.85
C LEU A 239 14.38 1.39 -6.38
N ALA A 240 14.27 2.71 -6.41
CA ALA A 240 13.07 3.44 -6.03
C ALA A 240 12.75 4.55 -7.03
N SER A 241 11.50 4.98 -7.06
CA SER A 241 11.03 6.10 -7.88
C SER A 241 10.28 7.12 -7.02
N ILE A 242 10.48 8.39 -7.36
CA ILE A 242 9.65 9.50 -6.90
C ILE A 242 8.80 9.97 -8.06
N TYR A 243 7.52 10.24 -7.82
CA TYR A 243 6.60 10.83 -8.79
C TYR A 243 6.07 12.16 -8.28
N ASP A 244 6.09 13.21 -9.13
CA ASP A 244 5.51 14.54 -8.89
C ASP A 244 5.34 15.29 -10.21
N SER A 245 4.74 16.45 -10.19
CA SER A 245 4.51 17.29 -11.37
C SER A 245 5.63 18.29 -11.69
N ARG A 246 6.63 18.47 -10.82
CA ARG A 246 7.68 19.51 -10.96
C ARG A 246 9.04 19.12 -10.39
N LEU A 247 9.41 17.85 -10.53
CA LEU A 247 10.66 17.31 -9.98
C LEU A 247 11.91 17.88 -10.67
N ALA A 248 11.83 18.09 -11.97
CA ALA A 248 12.94 18.60 -12.77
C ALA A 248 12.45 19.51 -13.91
N SER A 249 13.34 20.35 -14.44
CA SER A 249 13.05 21.18 -15.60
C SER A 249 13.27 20.47 -16.94
N GLN A 250 13.98 19.34 -16.94
CA GLN A 250 14.34 18.60 -18.14
C GLN A 250 14.38 17.08 -17.85
N THR A 251 14.41 16.29 -18.92
CA THR A 251 14.59 14.84 -18.83
C THR A 251 16.03 14.47 -19.06
N ALA A 252 16.60 13.62 -18.21
CA ALA A 252 17.93 13.07 -18.33
C ALA A 252 17.95 11.61 -17.85
N ALA A 253 18.79 10.79 -18.49
CA ALA A 253 19.03 9.41 -18.08
C ALA A 253 20.53 9.18 -17.93
N ALA A 254 20.92 8.45 -16.89
CA ALA A 254 22.32 8.10 -16.67
C ALA A 254 22.76 7.01 -17.67
N SER A 255 23.99 7.13 -18.15
CA SER A 255 24.65 6.11 -18.94
C SER A 255 25.91 5.63 -18.22
N GLY A 256 26.03 4.34 -17.98
CA GLY A 256 27.16 3.76 -17.23
C GLY A 256 26.97 3.87 -15.72
N MET A 257 27.97 4.41 -15.02
CA MET A 257 27.91 4.60 -13.56
C MET A 257 26.92 5.71 -13.20
N TRP A 258 26.02 5.43 -12.24
CA TRP A 258 24.96 6.38 -11.87
C TRP A 258 25.53 7.53 -11.01
N PRO A 259 25.33 8.77 -11.44
CA PRO A 259 25.82 9.94 -10.73
C PRO A 259 24.90 10.32 -9.57
N THR A 260 25.41 11.11 -8.64
CA THR A 260 24.61 11.74 -7.56
C THR A 260 23.98 13.06 -7.99
N GLU A 261 24.28 13.54 -9.19
CA GLU A 261 23.66 14.69 -9.83
C GLU A 261 23.33 14.36 -11.28
N LEU A 262 22.08 14.54 -11.70
CA LEU A 262 21.62 14.26 -13.05
C LEU A 262 20.60 15.30 -13.49
N GLY A 263 20.83 15.92 -14.65
CA GLY A 263 19.94 16.96 -15.16
C GLY A 263 19.79 18.18 -14.25
N GLY A 264 20.80 18.49 -13.42
CA GLY A 264 20.78 19.56 -12.44
C GLY A 264 20.02 19.21 -11.15
N ILE A 265 19.68 17.93 -10.95
CA ILE A 265 18.95 17.44 -9.77
C ILE A 265 19.91 16.64 -8.89
N ARG A 266 19.79 16.83 -7.58
CA ARG A 266 20.32 15.96 -6.53
C ARG A 266 19.17 15.48 -5.65
N LEU A 267 19.27 14.27 -5.13
CA LEU A 267 18.30 13.71 -4.21
C LEU A 267 18.98 13.38 -2.90
N HIS A 268 18.58 14.07 -1.85
CA HIS A 268 18.99 13.82 -0.47
C HIS A 268 18.07 12.81 0.18
N VAL A 269 18.66 11.83 0.85
CA VAL A 269 17.97 10.82 1.67
C VAL A 269 18.47 10.97 3.10
N ARG A 270 17.67 11.59 3.96
CA ARG A 270 17.96 11.74 5.39
C ARG A 270 17.20 10.66 6.15
N ASP A 271 17.92 9.71 6.72
CA ASP A 271 17.35 8.54 7.38
C ASP A 271 16.92 8.78 8.83
N SER A 272 16.36 7.75 9.49
CA SER A 272 15.89 7.78 10.87
C SER A 272 17.02 8.03 11.89
N ALA A 273 18.29 7.78 11.53
CA ALA A 273 19.46 8.12 12.31
C ALA A 273 19.95 9.56 12.04
N LEU A 274 19.16 10.37 11.34
CA LEU A 274 19.45 11.75 10.93
C LEU A 274 20.69 11.88 10.02
N THR A 275 21.13 10.78 9.39
CA THR A 275 22.25 10.81 8.44
C THR A 275 21.72 11.16 7.06
N ASP A 276 22.29 12.20 6.46
CA ASP A 276 21.95 12.65 5.10
C ASP A 276 22.92 12.02 4.08
N ARG A 277 22.38 11.46 3.00
CA ARG A 277 23.13 10.83 1.90
C ARG A 277 22.57 11.25 0.56
N LEU A 278 23.44 11.47 -0.42
CA LEU A 278 23.02 11.68 -1.80
C LEU A 278 22.71 10.32 -2.46
N ALA A 279 21.54 10.22 -3.09
CA ALA A 279 21.16 9.06 -3.88
C ALA A 279 21.85 9.10 -5.26
N GLN A 280 22.19 7.94 -5.81
CA GLN A 280 22.59 7.81 -7.19
C GLN A 280 21.35 7.83 -8.09
N LEU A 281 21.36 8.67 -9.14
CA LEU A 281 20.23 8.91 -10.02
C LEU A 281 20.34 8.10 -11.29
N VAL A 282 19.25 7.42 -11.65
CA VAL A 282 19.15 6.59 -12.87
C VAL A 282 18.44 7.36 -13.98
N TYR A 283 17.36 8.05 -13.60
CA TYR A 283 16.51 8.81 -14.52
C TYR A 283 15.87 9.99 -13.79
N VAL A 284 15.77 11.09 -14.50
CA VAL A 284 15.15 12.32 -14.00
C VAL A 284 14.25 12.89 -15.10
N SER A 285 13.05 13.31 -14.74
CA SER A 285 12.11 14.02 -15.62
C SER A 285 11.26 14.99 -14.79
N PRO A 286 10.46 15.86 -15.40
CA PRO A 286 9.54 16.72 -14.67
C PRO A 286 8.54 15.98 -13.76
N SER A 287 8.25 14.69 -14.07
CA SER A 287 7.25 13.91 -13.36
C SER A 287 7.79 12.67 -12.64
N GLN A 288 9.08 12.34 -12.78
CA GLN A 288 9.65 11.11 -12.21
C GLN A 288 11.15 11.23 -11.96
N ILE A 289 11.61 10.72 -10.83
CA ILE A 289 13.02 10.48 -10.53
C ILE A 289 13.17 9.00 -10.15
N ASN A 290 14.04 8.26 -10.86
CA ASN A 290 14.44 6.91 -10.48
C ASN A 290 15.84 6.96 -9.86
N PHE A 291 16.01 6.31 -8.73
CA PHE A 291 17.23 6.38 -7.95
C PHE A 291 17.56 5.07 -7.25
N LEU A 292 18.81 4.93 -6.86
CA LEU A 292 19.27 3.89 -5.95
C LEU A 292 19.23 4.42 -4.52
N VAL A 293 18.52 3.75 -3.64
CA VAL A 293 18.52 4.07 -2.20
C VAL A 293 19.93 3.87 -1.66
N PRO A 294 20.53 4.90 -1.02
CA PRO A 294 21.91 4.82 -0.59
C PRO A 294 22.18 3.64 0.36
N SER A 295 23.33 3.01 0.19
CA SER A 295 23.81 1.95 1.07
C SER A 295 23.93 2.45 2.51
N GLY A 296 23.55 1.61 3.49
CA GLY A 296 23.59 1.95 4.91
C GLY A 296 22.55 2.99 5.36
N THR A 297 21.50 3.26 4.55
CA THR A 297 20.33 4.03 5.01
C THR A 297 19.66 3.26 6.16
N ALA A 298 19.48 3.91 7.31
CA ALA A 298 18.89 3.28 8.49
C ALA A 298 17.39 3.02 8.26
N THR A 299 16.91 1.87 8.78
CA THR A 299 15.47 1.53 8.75
C THR A 299 14.67 2.48 9.63
N GLY A 300 13.43 2.76 9.22
CA GLY A 300 12.55 3.74 9.85
C GLY A 300 12.17 4.83 8.88
N TRP A 301 11.57 5.89 9.39
CA TRP A 301 11.19 7.02 8.55
C TRP A 301 12.41 7.78 8.02
N ALA A 302 12.43 8.02 6.75
CA ALA A 302 13.42 8.83 6.06
C ALA A 302 12.76 9.98 5.32
N THR A 303 13.50 11.05 5.17
CA THR A 303 13.10 12.24 4.44
C THR A 303 13.83 12.29 3.10
N LEU A 304 13.09 12.49 2.02
CA LEU A 304 13.62 12.69 0.69
C LEU A 304 13.50 14.18 0.31
N THR A 305 14.60 14.81 -0.07
CA THR A 305 14.62 16.20 -0.51
C THR A 305 15.23 16.29 -1.90
N VAL A 306 14.47 16.84 -2.85
CA VAL A 306 14.94 17.09 -4.21
C VAL A 306 15.55 18.48 -4.24
N ASP A 307 16.85 18.56 -4.54
CA ASP A 307 17.60 19.82 -4.74
C ASP A 307 17.80 20.03 -6.25
N ASN A 308 17.34 21.15 -6.76
CA ASN A 308 17.46 21.54 -8.18
C ASN A 308 18.40 22.74 -8.39
N GLY A 309 19.22 23.09 -7.38
CA GLY A 309 20.21 24.17 -7.46
C GLY A 309 19.64 25.59 -7.41
N THR A 310 18.32 25.77 -7.41
CA THR A 310 17.65 27.02 -7.09
C THR A 310 17.15 26.91 -5.66
N ASN A 311 17.30 27.92 -4.80
CA ASN A 311 16.94 27.90 -3.37
C ASN A 311 15.48 27.49 -3.03
N PHE A 312 14.88 26.69 -3.85
CA PHE A 312 13.58 26.05 -3.64
C PHE A 312 13.80 24.61 -3.21
N GLU A 313 13.69 24.37 -1.93
CA GLU A 313 13.36 23.05 -1.42
C GLU A 313 12.02 22.63 -2.06
N HIS A 314 12.06 21.87 -3.16
CA HIS A 314 10.88 21.22 -3.69
C HIS A 314 10.50 20.08 -2.72
N GLY A 315 9.78 20.47 -1.68
CA GLY A 315 9.08 19.63 -0.73
C GLY A 315 9.90 18.46 -0.17
N THR A 316 10.08 18.51 1.11
CA THR A 316 10.57 17.40 1.93
C THR A 316 9.52 16.29 1.94
N ARG A 317 9.91 15.06 1.70
CA ARG A 317 9.03 13.90 1.57
C ARG A 317 9.42 12.84 2.59
N ALA A 318 8.43 12.23 3.22
CA ALA A 318 8.67 11.08 4.08
C ALA A 318 8.47 9.78 3.32
N THR A 319 9.32 8.80 3.59
CA THR A 319 9.18 7.42 3.12
C THR A 319 9.62 6.46 4.20
N MET A 320 9.07 5.25 4.21
CA MET A 320 9.49 4.22 5.15
C MET A 320 10.62 3.40 4.55
N VAL A 321 11.76 3.37 5.22
CA VAL A 321 12.87 2.48 4.90
C VAL A 321 12.74 1.20 5.74
N THR A 322 12.66 0.07 5.08
CA THR A 322 12.60 -1.25 5.71
C THR A 322 13.84 -2.07 5.34
N ALA A 323 14.17 -3.08 6.15
CA ALA A 323 15.28 -3.96 5.82
C ALA A 323 15.06 -4.71 4.50
N LEU A 324 13.80 -5.02 4.20
CA LEU A 324 13.35 -5.67 2.97
C LEU A 324 12.15 -4.90 2.41
N SER A 325 12.16 -4.64 1.11
CA SER A 325 11.03 -4.14 0.33
C SER A 325 11.03 -4.87 -1.02
N PRO A 326 10.66 -6.18 -1.01
CA PRO A 326 10.86 -7.03 -2.17
C PRO A 326 9.84 -6.76 -3.26
N GLY A 327 10.30 -6.69 -4.51
CA GLY A 327 9.44 -6.61 -5.66
C GLY A 327 10.11 -7.17 -6.90
N PHE A 328 9.33 -7.89 -7.73
CA PHE A 328 9.75 -8.39 -9.03
C PHE A 328 9.34 -7.44 -10.15
N PHE A 329 10.25 -7.22 -11.08
CA PHE A 329 9.97 -6.47 -12.30
C PHE A 329 9.04 -7.25 -13.22
N THR A 330 8.18 -6.53 -13.91
CA THR A 330 7.36 -7.02 -15.02
C THR A 330 7.79 -6.36 -16.32
N VAL A 331 7.60 -7.03 -17.44
CA VAL A 331 8.09 -6.55 -18.75
C VAL A 331 7.36 -5.30 -19.26
N ASP A 332 6.18 -5.02 -18.71
CA ASP A 332 5.36 -3.85 -19.05
C ASP A 332 5.24 -2.83 -17.88
N GLY A 333 5.98 -3.04 -16.80
CA GLY A 333 5.98 -2.17 -15.62
C GLY A 333 4.66 -2.15 -14.83
N LYS A 334 3.70 -3.05 -15.14
CA LYS A 334 2.39 -3.12 -14.46
C LYS A 334 2.37 -4.27 -13.45
N PRO A 335 1.72 -4.10 -12.27
CA PRO A 335 1.59 -5.16 -11.28
C PRO A 335 0.87 -6.42 -11.83
N ALA A 336 1.19 -7.60 -11.27
CA ALA A 336 0.57 -8.88 -11.58
C ALA A 336 0.58 -9.27 -13.08
N ARG A 337 1.62 -8.85 -13.81
CA ARG A 337 1.82 -9.13 -15.23
C ARG A 337 3.02 -10.04 -15.47
N VAL A 338 3.37 -10.20 -16.75
CA VAL A 338 4.43 -11.11 -17.18
C VAL A 338 5.76 -10.74 -16.53
N ALA A 339 6.41 -11.72 -15.89
CA ALA A 339 7.68 -11.54 -15.21
C ALA A 339 8.78 -11.04 -16.16
N ALA A 340 9.54 -10.04 -15.74
CA ALA A 340 10.84 -9.74 -16.34
C ALA A 340 11.84 -10.83 -15.88
N ALA A 341 11.99 -11.87 -16.67
CA ALA A 341 12.69 -13.07 -16.30
C ALA A 341 13.47 -13.67 -17.47
N THR A 342 14.47 -14.48 -17.15
CA THR A 342 15.17 -15.37 -18.09
C THR A 342 15.02 -16.82 -17.64
N ALA A 343 15.10 -17.76 -18.55
CA ALA A 343 15.11 -19.17 -18.22
C ALA A 343 16.17 -19.92 -19.02
N ILE A 344 16.77 -20.91 -18.36
CA ILE A 344 17.73 -21.83 -18.97
C ILE A 344 17.19 -23.25 -18.82
N ARG A 345 17.19 -24.01 -19.91
CA ARG A 345 16.93 -25.45 -19.92
C ARG A 345 18.24 -26.20 -19.96
N VAL A 346 18.41 -27.17 -19.11
CA VAL A 346 19.52 -28.13 -19.13
C VAL A 346 18.99 -29.44 -19.67
N LEU A 347 19.49 -29.85 -20.82
CA LEU A 347 19.15 -31.12 -21.47
C LEU A 347 19.85 -32.31 -20.77
N PRO A 348 19.40 -33.57 -21.01
CA PRO A 348 19.99 -34.75 -20.40
C PRO A 348 21.50 -34.94 -20.72
N ASP A 349 21.97 -34.38 -21.82
CA ASP A 349 23.40 -34.39 -22.22
C ASP A 349 24.23 -33.28 -21.56
N GLY A 350 23.59 -32.45 -20.69
CA GLY A 350 24.21 -31.30 -20.02
C GLY A 350 24.23 -30.00 -20.84
N THR A 351 23.76 -30.03 -22.09
CA THR A 351 23.66 -28.83 -22.93
C THR A 351 22.69 -27.81 -22.32
N ARG A 352 23.09 -26.53 -22.32
CA ARG A 352 22.25 -25.43 -21.83
C ARG A 352 21.65 -24.66 -22.99
N GLN A 353 20.35 -24.38 -22.90
CA GLN A 353 19.60 -23.64 -23.91
C GLN A 353 18.86 -22.50 -23.23
N ASP A 354 18.95 -21.29 -23.79
CA ASP A 354 18.11 -20.18 -23.39
C ASP A 354 16.64 -20.45 -23.80
N VAL A 355 15.72 -20.26 -22.88
CA VAL A 355 14.29 -20.45 -23.11
C VAL A 355 13.60 -19.10 -22.98
N PRO A 356 12.87 -18.62 -24.01
CA PRO A 356 12.16 -17.37 -23.90
C PRO A 356 11.02 -17.48 -22.87
N VAL A 357 10.99 -16.57 -21.91
CA VAL A 357 9.94 -16.49 -20.87
C VAL A 357 8.79 -15.61 -21.32
N PHE A 358 9.06 -14.64 -22.19
CA PHE A 358 8.09 -13.72 -22.75
C PHE A 358 8.43 -13.34 -24.20
N ALA A 359 7.43 -12.82 -24.90
CA ALA A 359 7.58 -12.17 -26.20
C ALA A 359 6.75 -10.89 -26.23
N CYS A 360 7.32 -9.82 -26.80
CA CYS A 360 6.65 -8.52 -26.90
C CYS A 360 6.45 -8.16 -28.39
N SER A 361 5.25 -7.76 -28.75
CA SER A 361 4.92 -7.20 -30.08
C SER A 361 4.89 -5.66 -30.08
N GLY A 362 5.10 -5.03 -28.93
CA GLY A 362 5.14 -3.57 -28.68
C GLY A 362 5.43 -3.30 -27.21
N ALA A 363 5.59 -2.03 -26.83
CA ALA A 363 5.97 -1.62 -25.48
C ALA A 363 5.02 -2.13 -24.39
N ASP A 364 3.72 -2.23 -24.69
CA ASP A 364 2.67 -2.65 -23.74
C ASP A 364 2.01 -4.00 -24.10
N ALA A 365 2.58 -4.72 -25.05
CA ALA A 365 2.00 -5.94 -25.62
C ALA A 365 2.94 -7.14 -25.46
N CYS A 366 3.27 -7.45 -24.20
CA CYS A 366 4.10 -8.60 -23.86
C CYS A 366 3.23 -9.77 -23.38
N THR A 367 3.57 -10.99 -23.80
CA THR A 367 2.89 -12.22 -23.43
C THR A 367 3.86 -13.23 -22.86
N ALA A 368 3.43 -14.02 -21.85
CA ALA A 368 4.24 -15.09 -21.31
C ALA A 368 4.34 -16.25 -22.32
N MET A 369 5.58 -16.68 -22.58
CA MET A 369 5.87 -17.83 -23.45
C MET A 369 5.81 -19.13 -22.67
N PRO A 370 5.31 -20.24 -23.28
CA PRO A 370 5.17 -21.51 -22.61
C PRO A 370 6.54 -22.13 -22.25
N LEU A 371 6.76 -22.39 -20.98
CA LEU A 371 7.91 -23.13 -20.47
C LEU A 371 7.59 -24.63 -20.50
N ASP A 372 8.28 -25.36 -21.36
CA ASP A 372 8.16 -26.82 -21.48
C ASP A 372 9.08 -27.46 -20.42
N LEU A 373 8.48 -28.11 -19.43
CA LEU A 373 9.20 -28.74 -18.32
C LEU A 373 9.54 -30.23 -18.59
N ASP A 374 8.97 -30.84 -19.64
CA ASP A 374 9.17 -32.27 -19.95
C ASP A 374 10.46 -32.52 -20.75
N SER A 375 11.00 -31.49 -21.42
CA SER A 375 12.12 -31.62 -22.31
C SER A 375 13.49 -31.32 -21.66
N GLY A 376 13.56 -31.23 -20.33
CA GLY A 376 14.79 -30.99 -19.57
C GLY A 376 14.56 -30.22 -18.27
N LEU A 377 15.63 -29.98 -17.52
CA LEU A 377 15.55 -29.23 -16.25
C LEU A 377 15.48 -27.74 -16.53
N VAL A 378 14.44 -27.06 -16.06
CA VAL A 378 14.24 -25.62 -16.31
C VAL A 378 14.55 -24.80 -15.06
N TYR A 379 15.47 -23.85 -15.19
CA TYR A 379 15.83 -22.87 -14.18
C TYR A 379 15.33 -21.50 -14.62
N LEU A 380 14.48 -20.90 -13.80
CA LEU A 380 13.90 -19.56 -14.00
C LEU A 380 14.63 -18.54 -13.13
N THR A 381 15.07 -17.43 -13.71
CA THR A 381 15.60 -16.29 -12.97
C THR A 381 14.61 -15.14 -13.03
N LEU A 382 14.03 -14.77 -11.88
CA LEU A 382 13.20 -13.58 -11.70
C LEU A 382 14.09 -12.42 -11.29
N TYR A 383 13.91 -11.27 -11.92
CA TYR A 383 14.62 -10.05 -11.58
C TYR A 383 13.74 -9.14 -10.72
N GLY A 384 14.34 -8.55 -9.69
CA GLY A 384 13.65 -7.72 -8.72
C GLY A 384 14.57 -6.72 -8.04
N THR A 385 14.10 -6.13 -6.97
CA THR A 385 14.87 -5.21 -6.13
C THR A 385 14.36 -5.27 -4.68
N GLY A 386 15.18 -4.82 -3.70
CA GLY A 386 14.80 -4.72 -2.30
C GLY A 386 14.73 -6.04 -1.54
N LEU A 387 15.38 -7.09 -2.05
CA LEU A 387 15.37 -8.42 -1.44
C LEU A 387 16.77 -8.94 -1.02
N ARG A 388 17.84 -8.19 -1.29
CA ARG A 388 19.24 -8.64 -1.13
C ARG A 388 19.66 -8.97 0.30
N THR A 389 18.99 -8.41 1.30
CA THR A 389 19.28 -8.67 2.72
C THR A 389 18.46 -9.82 3.31
N ALA A 390 17.65 -10.50 2.49
CA ALA A 390 16.83 -11.62 2.92
C ALA A 390 17.70 -12.77 3.46
N ARG A 391 17.34 -13.28 4.64
CA ARG A 391 17.98 -14.43 5.30
C ARG A 391 17.35 -15.76 4.88
N GLY A 392 16.18 -15.70 4.25
CA GLY A 392 15.47 -16.87 3.73
C GLY A 392 14.46 -16.46 2.66
N THR A 393 14.30 -17.30 1.64
CA THR A 393 13.37 -17.05 0.54
C THR A 393 12.59 -18.33 0.26
N LYS A 394 11.26 -18.21 0.18
CA LYS A 394 10.35 -19.26 -0.23
C LYS A 394 9.48 -18.74 -1.36
N CYS A 395 9.41 -19.47 -2.46
CA CYS A 395 8.58 -19.09 -3.60
C CYS A 395 7.50 -20.15 -3.83
N TYR A 396 6.38 -19.68 -4.31
CA TYR A 396 5.20 -20.50 -4.58
C TYR A 396 4.68 -20.17 -5.98
N VAL A 397 4.17 -21.19 -6.64
CA VAL A 397 3.36 -21.03 -7.84
C VAL A 397 1.91 -21.36 -7.51
N ASP A 398 1.01 -20.46 -7.87
CA ASP A 398 -0.43 -20.63 -7.67
C ASP A 398 -1.03 -21.46 -8.80
N SER A 399 -1.73 -22.52 -8.46
CA SER A 399 -2.71 -23.21 -9.33
C SER A 399 -4.09 -23.01 -8.69
N ASN A 400 -5.11 -22.78 -9.48
CA ASN A 400 -6.49 -22.38 -9.08
C ASN A 400 -7.07 -23.06 -7.83
N LEU A 401 -6.42 -24.07 -7.26
CA LEU A 401 -6.86 -24.85 -6.08
C LEU A 401 -5.74 -25.13 -5.06
N TYR A 402 -4.46 -24.99 -5.42
CA TYR A 402 -3.33 -25.34 -4.55
C TYR A 402 -2.13 -24.44 -4.80
N ARG A 403 -1.36 -24.18 -3.75
CA ARG A 403 -0.01 -23.60 -3.84
C ARG A 403 1.00 -24.73 -3.92
N SER A 404 1.89 -24.65 -4.90
CA SER A 404 3.03 -25.58 -5.00
C SER A 404 4.32 -24.85 -4.64
N ASP A 405 5.12 -25.44 -3.75
CA ASP A 405 6.42 -24.92 -3.38
C ASP A 405 7.39 -24.98 -4.58
N LEU A 406 8.14 -23.91 -4.77
CA LEU A 406 9.20 -23.82 -5.76
C LEU A 406 10.56 -23.91 -5.07
N GLU A 407 11.46 -24.68 -5.64
CA GLU A 407 12.83 -24.78 -5.13
C GLU A 407 13.63 -23.55 -5.50
N VAL A 408 13.99 -22.73 -4.50
CA VAL A 408 14.85 -21.55 -4.68
C VAL A 408 16.30 -22.00 -4.59
N THR A 409 17.05 -21.79 -5.68
CA THR A 409 18.48 -22.16 -5.76
C THR A 409 19.41 -20.98 -5.47
N TYR A 410 18.90 -19.74 -5.60
CA TYR A 410 19.61 -18.52 -5.26
C TYR A 410 18.59 -17.40 -4.99
N SER A 411 18.90 -16.52 -4.03
CA SER A 411 18.20 -15.27 -3.80
C SER A 411 19.19 -14.24 -3.29
N GLY A 412 19.26 -13.08 -3.95
CA GLY A 412 20.21 -12.04 -3.57
C GLY A 412 20.55 -11.08 -4.69
N PRO A 413 21.62 -10.28 -4.54
CA PRO A 413 22.00 -9.27 -5.52
C PRO A 413 22.42 -9.89 -6.84
N GLN A 414 22.05 -9.24 -7.94
CA GLN A 414 22.55 -9.50 -9.26
C GLN A 414 23.91 -8.79 -9.42
N SER A 415 24.91 -9.46 -9.96
CA SER A 415 26.31 -9.02 -9.88
C SER A 415 26.69 -7.84 -10.80
N THR A 416 25.89 -7.51 -11.81
CA THR A 416 26.27 -6.54 -12.85
C THR A 416 25.56 -5.20 -12.78
N ILE A 417 24.36 -5.14 -12.16
CA ILE A 417 23.55 -3.92 -12.08
C ILE A 417 23.28 -3.58 -10.62
N ALA A 418 23.70 -2.40 -10.19
CA ALA A 418 23.43 -1.91 -8.86
C ALA A 418 21.92 -1.84 -8.61
N GLY A 419 21.48 -2.20 -7.40
CA GLY A 419 20.06 -2.19 -7.03
C GLY A 419 19.22 -3.31 -7.63
N LEU A 420 19.73 -4.05 -8.61
CA LEU A 420 19.06 -5.22 -9.16
C LEU A 420 19.36 -6.45 -8.30
N ASP A 421 18.32 -7.16 -7.97
CA ASP A 421 18.35 -8.44 -7.26
C ASP A 421 17.76 -9.54 -8.15
N GLN A 422 18.04 -10.79 -7.80
CA GLN A 422 17.48 -11.92 -8.54
C GLN A 422 17.10 -13.08 -7.61
N VAL A 423 16.11 -13.86 -8.04
CA VAL A 423 15.74 -15.15 -7.46
C VAL A 423 15.79 -16.22 -8.53
N ASN A 424 16.62 -17.24 -8.33
CA ASN A 424 16.71 -18.38 -9.22
C ASN A 424 15.87 -19.52 -8.66
N ILE A 425 14.98 -20.04 -9.50
CA ILE A 425 13.99 -21.05 -9.14
C ILE A 425 14.17 -22.24 -10.05
N PHE A 426 14.23 -23.42 -9.48
CA PHE A 426 14.16 -24.66 -10.24
C PHE A 426 12.69 -25.08 -10.39
N LEU A 427 12.22 -25.16 -11.64
CA LEU A 427 10.86 -25.58 -11.96
C LEU A 427 10.81 -27.11 -12.14
N ARG A 428 10.16 -27.79 -11.19
CA ARG A 428 9.95 -29.24 -11.21
C ARG A 428 8.55 -29.61 -11.70
N THR A 429 8.44 -30.72 -12.42
CA THR A 429 7.15 -31.36 -12.68
C THR A 429 6.67 -32.14 -11.45
N PRO A 430 5.34 -32.26 -11.17
CA PRO A 430 4.28 -31.72 -12.00
C PRO A 430 3.88 -30.29 -11.58
N LEU A 431 3.92 -29.34 -12.50
CA LEU A 431 3.26 -28.05 -12.35
C LEU A 431 2.10 -27.98 -13.35
N ALA A 432 0.97 -27.41 -12.89
CA ALA A 432 -0.19 -27.28 -13.75
C ALA A 432 0.09 -26.37 -14.95
N SER A 433 -0.33 -26.75 -16.16
CA SER A 433 -0.18 -25.96 -17.38
C SER A 433 -1.02 -24.68 -17.37
N GLY A 434 -0.66 -23.71 -18.22
CA GLY A 434 -1.32 -22.42 -18.36
C GLY A 434 -0.56 -21.27 -17.73
N ILE A 435 -1.21 -20.09 -17.63
CA ILE A 435 -0.66 -18.93 -16.94
C ILE A 435 -0.71 -19.19 -15.43
N ARG A 436 0.40 -18.93 -14.76
CA ARG A 436 0.58 -19.15 -13.31
C ARG A 436 1.18 -17.91 -12.67
N SER A 437 0.72 -17.59 -11.46
CA SER A 437 1.29 -16.53 -10.65
C SER A 437 2.39 -17.09 -9.74
N VAL A 438 3.54 -16.44 -9.73
CA VAL A 438 4.65 -16.73 -8.82
C VAL A 438 4.72 -15.61 -7.79
N ILE A 439 4.74 -15.97 -6.52
CA ILE A 439 4.93 -15.07 -5.38
C ILE A 439 6.05 -15.63 -4.52
N CYS A 440 6.96 -14.77 -4.07
CA CYS A 440 8.00 -15.14 -3.15
C CYS A 440 7.87 -14.39 -1.82
N TYR A 441 8.19 -15.07 -0.74
CA TYR A 441 8.25 -14.54 0.61
C TYR A 441 9.70 -14.46 1.05
N PHE A 442 10.09 -13.31 1.57
CA PHE A 442 11.45 -13.01 1.99
C PHE A 442 11.47 -12.76 3.49
N SER A 443 12.35 -13.43 4.20
CA SER A 443 12.47 -13.27 5.65
C SER A 443 13.72 -12.47 6.01
N ASP A 444 13.59 -11.53 6.95
CA ASP A 444 14.70 -10.84 7.59
C ASP A 444 15.22 -11.57 8.84
N GLY A 445 14.62 -12.72 9.16
CA GLY A 445 14.88 -13.52 10.34
C GLY A 445 13.84 -13.35 11.46
N HIS A 446 12.97 -12.34 11.36
CA HIS A 446 11.86 -12.05 12.30
C HIS A 446 10.53 -12.00 11.57
N ASN A 447 10.49 -11.34 10.42
CA ASN A 447 9.29 -11.14 9.61
C ASN A 447 9.44 -11.82 8.25
N SER A 448 8.31 -12.08 7.59
CA SER A 448 8.25 -12.58 6.22
C SER A 448 7.43 -11.60 5.37
N ILE A 449 8.03 -11.06 4.32
CA ILE A 449 7.44 -10.06 3.45
C ILE A 449 7.25 -10.67 2.06
N ALA A 450 6.04 -10.54 1.51
CA ALA A 450 5.72 -11.02 0.18
C ALA A 450 6.18 -10.03 -0.91
N SER A 451 6.61 -10.56 -2.07
CA SER A 451 6.72 -9.77 -3.29
C SER A 451 5.34 -9.53 -3.92
N ASN A 452 5.29 -8.64 -4.92
CA ASN A 452 4.19 -8.67 -5.88
C ASN A 452 4.16 -10.03 -6.62
N ALA A 453 2.96 -10.41 -7.08
CA ALA A 453 2.80 -11.56 -7.96
C ALA A 453 3.29 -11.23 -9.37
N VAL A 454 3.99 -12.18 -10.02
CA VAL A 454 4.38 -12.09 -11.43
C VAL A 454 3.92 -13.33 -12.18
N GLN A 455 3.62 -13.19 -13.47
CA GLN A 455 3.07 -14.26 -14.29
C GLN A 455 4.14 -14.95 -15.13
N ILE A 456 4.07 -16.26 -15.16
CA ILE A 456 4.78 -17.14 -16.08
C ILE A 456 3.77 -18.06 -16.77
N ARG A 457 4.15 -18.73 -17.85
CA ARG A 457 3.30 -19.72 -18.51
C ARG A 457 3.99 -21.08 -18.54
N ILE A 458 3.32 -22.09 -18.04
CA ILE A 458 3.76 -23.50 -18.12
C ILE A 458 3.03 -24.16 -19.30
N LYS A 459 3.74 -25.00 -20.06
CA LYS A 459 3.21 -25.73 -21.22
C LYS A 459 2.26 -26.83 -20.77
#